data_ad7fd17c1c8239bcd5b03f9668e1f557
#
_entry.id   ad7fd17c1c8239bcd5b03f9668e1f557
#
_cell.length_a   1.000
_cell.length_b   1.000
_cell.length_c   1.000
_cell.angle_alpha   90.00
_cell.angle_beta   90.00
_cell.angle_gamma   90.00
#
_symmetry.space_group_name_H-M   'P 1'
#
loop_
_entity.id
_entity.type
_entity.pdbx_description
1 polymer ?
#
loop_
_entity_poly.entity_id
_entity_poly.type
_entity_poly.pdbx_seq_one_letter_code
_entity_poly.pdbx_strand_id
1 'polypeptide(L)'
;GGSAPNVISEKCVVKLDTRYWNNEDDKYLDDGINKLAAAVWAPGVTQTIERVSHSNAMPLSDATKELVAQITEAAKLEGFDIDWVDAGGASDGNHMAEAGLPVIDGCGPAGGEFHCDREFLRLDTVEERIRMITRFLSLI
;
A
#
# COMPACT_ATOMS: atom_id res chain seq x y z
N GLY A 1 -25.32 -0.17 11.78
CA GLY A 1 -26.55 -0.96 11.79
C GLY A 1 -27.69 -0.29 12.49
N GLY A 2 -28.91 -0.78 12.30
CA GLY A 2 -30.13 -0.27 12.90
C GLY A 2 -30.96 0.57 11.96
N SER A 3 -32.29 0.50 12.14
CA SER A 3 -33.27 1.14 11.28
C SER A 3 -33.92 2.38 11.95
N ALA A 4 -33.81 2.52 13.27
CA ALA A 4 -34.35 3.65 14.02
C ALA A 4 -33.54 3.93 15.30
N PRO A 5 -33.52 5.20 15.79
CA PRO A 5 -32.70 5.59 16.93
C PRO A 5 -33.11 4.93 18.27
N ASN A 6 -34.34 4.48 18.36
CA ASN A 6 -34.94 3.88 19.56
C ASN A 6 -35.04 2.35 19.49
N VAL A 7 -34.41 1.72 18.53
CA VAL A 7 -34.40 0.26 18.34
C VAL A 7 -32.97 -0.26 18.40
N ILE A 8 -32.73 -1.30 19.20
CA ILE A 8 -31.45 -2.00 19.21
C ILE A 8 -31.27 -2.72 17.87
N SER A 9 -30.13 -2.49 17.24
CA SER A 9 -29.80 -3.11 15.97
C SER A 9 -29.62 -4.62 16.08
N GLU A 10 -30.31 -5.38 15.25
CA GLU A 10 -30.16 -6.84 15.16
C GLU A 10 -28.83 -7.24 14.48
N LYS A 11 -28.28 -6.36 13.63
CA LYS A 11 -27.07 -6.62 12.87
C LYS A 11 -26.22 -5.36 12.76
N CYS A 12 -24.93 -5.53 12.94
CA CYS A 12 -23.92 -4.52 12.64
C CYS A 12 -22.87 -5.11 11.71
N VAL A 13 -22.44 -4.33 10.71
CA VAL A 13 -21.33 -4.67 9.83
C VAL A 13 -20.28 -3.59 9.99
N VAL A 14 -19.06 -4.00 10.27
CA VAL A 14 -17.90 -3.11 10.40
C VAL A 14 -16.91 -3.50 9.31
N LYS A 15 -16.41 -2.52 8.59
CA LYS A 15 -15.26 -2.69 7.67
C LYS A 15 -14.04 -2.09 8.33
N LEU A 16 -12.99 -2.88 8.44
CA LEU A 16 -11.68 -2.48 8.95
C LEU A 16 -10.71 -2.42 7.76
N ASP A 17 -9.99 -1.31 7.66
CA ASP A 17 -8.81 -1.18 6.82
C ASP A 17 -7.62 -1.13 7.76
N THR A 18 -6.76 -2.13 7.71
CA THR A 18 -5.53 -2.21 8.51
C THR A 18 -4.33 -2.04 7.60
N ARG A 19 -3.36 -1.23 8.04
CA ARG A 19 -2.13 -0.95 7.30
C ARG A 19 -0.93 -1.17 8.20
N TYR A 20 0.13 -1.68 7.65
CA TYR A 20 1.34 -2.04 8.37
C TYR A 20 2.59 -1.87 7.48
N TRP A 21 3.74 -1.72 8.11
CA TRP A 21 5.03 -1.52 7.44
C TRP A 21 5.82 -2.81 7.26
N ASN A 22 5.49 -3.85 8.01
CA ASN A 22 6.16 -5.15 7.97
C ASN A 22 5.16 -6.28 8.21
N ASN A 23 5.52 -7.48 7.83
CA ASN A 23 4.63 -8.65 7.94
C ASN A 23 4.48 -9.17 9.39
N GLU A 24 5.32 -8.74 10.33
CA GLU A 24 5.18 -9.07 11.74
C GLU A 24 4.01 -8.29 12.36
N ASP A 25 3.86 -7.02 11.97
CA ASP A 25 2.73 -6.18 12.38
C ASP A 25 1.41 -6.70 11.81
N ASP A 26 1.41 -7.21 10.56
CA ASP A 26 0.23 -7.87 9.97
C ASP A 26 -0.23 -9.04 10.83
N LYS A 27 0.68 -9.92 11.20
CA LYS A 27 0.37 -11.05 12.07
C LYS A 27 -0.15 -10.60 13.44
N TYR A 28 0.45 -9.57 14.03
CA TYR A 28 0.00 -9.02 15.30
C TYR A 28 -1.43 -8.49 15.21
N LEU A 29 -1.75 -7.77 14.13
CA LEU A 29 -3.11 -7.26 13.88
C LEU A 29 -4.10 -8.39 13.68
N ASP A 30 -3.77 -9.39 12.88
CA ASP A 30 -4.61 -10.57 12.65
C ASP A 30 -4.92 -11.33 13.95
N ASP A 31 -3.90 -11.59 14.75
CA ASP A 31 -4.05 -12.27 16.05
C ASP A 31 -4.95 -11.44 16.99
N GLY A 32 -4.82 -10.12 16.98
CA GLY A 32 -5.65 -9.20 17.75
C GLY A 32 -7.12 -9.22 17.28
N ILE A 33 -7.35 -9.11 16.01
CA ILE A 33 -8.69 -9.14 15.40
C ILE A 33 -9.37 -10.48 15.66
N ASN A 34 -8.67 -11.59 15.48
CA ASN A 34 -9.20 -12.92 15.75
C ASN A 34 -9.55 -13.13 17.23
N LYS A 35 -8.76 -12.61 18.17
CA LYS A 35 -9.08 -12.62 19.60
C LYS A 35 -10.35 -11.82 19.89
N LEU A 36 -10.51 -10.65 19.29
CA LEU A 36 -11.71 -9.84 19.44
C LEU A 36 -12.94 -10.55 18.88
N ALA A 37 -12.79 -11.24 17.74
CA ALA A 37 -13.88 -12.02 17.13
C ALA A 37 -14.32 -13.21 17.97
N ALA A 38 -13.37 -13.86 18.64
CA ALA A 38 -13.65 -15.00 19.51
C ALA A 38 -14.28 -14.60 20.87
N ALA A 39 -14.22 -13.31 21.23
CA ALA A 39 -14.75 -12.84 22.49
C ALA A 39 -16.29 -12.80 22.50
N VAL A 40 -16.89 -13.24 23.59
CA VAL A 40 -18.34 -13.10 23.82
C VAL A 40 -18.59 -11.78 24.52
N TRP A 41 -19.07 -10.79 23.75
CA TRP A 41 -19.29 -9.43 24.26
C TRP A 41 -20.65 -9.26 24.98
N ALA A 42 -21.66 -10.03 24.57
CA ALA A 42 -22.95 -10.06 25.22
C ALA A 42 -23.66 -11.39 24.96
N PRO A 43 -24.53 -11.86 25.88
CA PRO A 43 -25.31 -13.07 25.68
C PRO A 43 -26.18 -12.97 24.41
N GLY A 44 -26.15 -14.03 23.59
CA GLY A 44 -26.95 -14.09 22.35
C GLY A 44 -26.38 -13.32 21.17
N VAL A 45 -25.22 -12.67 21.32
CA VAL A 45 -24.51 -12.02 20.20
C VAL A 45 -23.50 -12.98 19.63
N THR A 46 -23.53 -13.12 18.30
CA THR A 46 -22.50 -13.85 17.53
C THR A 46 -21.80 -12.89 16.59
N GLN A 47 -20.54 -13.15 16.31
CA GLN A 47 -19.76 -12.37 15.35
C GLN A 47 -18.96 -13.28 14.44
N THR A 48 -18.76 -12.80 13.22
CA THR A 48 -17.94 -13.45 12.20
C THR A 48 -16.99 -12.44 11.62
N ILE A 49 -15.79 -12.88 11.23
CA ILE A 49 -14.81 -12.08 10.52
C ILE A 49 -14.59 -12.71 9.16
N GLU A 50 -14.52 -11.86 8.16
CA GLU A 50 -14.13 -12.22 6.80
C GLU A 50 -13.00 -11.29 6.37
N ARG A 51 -11.85 -11.85 5.96
CA ARG A 51 -10.76 -11.10 5.34
C ARG A 51 -11.08 -10.99 3.84
N VAL A 52 -11.42 -9.79 3.40
CA VAL A 52 -11.83 -9.51 2.02
C VAL A 52 -10.64 -9.36 1.09
N SER A 53 -9.54 -8.78 1.59
CA SER A 53 -8.31 -8.57 0.83
C SER A 53 -7.09 -8.62 1.75
N HIS A 54 -5.94 -8.90 1.17
CA HIS A 54 -4.65 -8.91 1.83
C HIS A 54 -3.55 -8.58 0.83
N SER A 55 -2.57 -7.81 1.27
CA SER A 55 -1.31 -7.58 0.57
C SER A 55 -0.20 -7.53 1.60
N ASN A 56 0.86 -8.28 1.40
CA ASN A 56 2.04 -8.22 2.26
C ASN A 56 2.71 -6.84 2.16
N ALA A 57 3.40 -6.44 3.21
CA ALA A 57 4.27 -5.27 3.15
C ALA A 57 5.36 -5.48 2.10
N MET A 58 5.80 -4.39 1.46
CA MET A 58 6.91 -4.37 0.52
C MET A 58 8.15 -3.80 1.24
N PRO A 59 8.96 -4.64 1.91
CA PRO A 59 10.08 -4.18 2.71
C PRO A 59 11.22 -3.66 1.82
N LEU A 60 11.94 -2.67 2.32
CA LEU A 60 13.14 -2.15 1.69
C LEU A 60 14.32 -3.14 1.89
N SER A 61 14.37 -4.19 1.08
CA SER A 61 15.48 -5.15 1.06
C SER A 61 16.78 -4.52 0.56
N ASP A 62 17.92 -5.16 0.78
CA ASP A 62 19.19 -4.65 0.27
C ASP A 62 19.23 -4.62 -1.27
N ALA A 63 18.62 -5.60 -1.93
CA ALA A 63 18.45 -5.57 -3.39
C ALA A 63 17.54 -4.42 -3.86
N THR A 64 16.49 -4.11 -3.11
CA THR A 64 15.64 -2.94 -3.39
C THR A 64 16.38 -1.63 -3.18
N LYS A 65 17.25 -1.52 -2.15
CA LYS A 65 18.09 -0.33 -1.94
C LYS A 65 19.07 -0.11 -3.10
N GLU A 66 19.62 -1.18 -3.63
CA GLU A 66 20.49 -1.09 -4.81
C GLU A 66 19.72 -0.58 -6.04
N LEU A 67 18.52 -1.09 -6.27
CA LEU A 67 17.63 -0.64 -7.33
C LEU A 67 17.25 0.84 -7.16
N VAL A 68 16.92 1.27 -5.93
CA VAL A 68 16.68 2.68 -5.58
C VAL A 68 17.89 3.55 -5.94
N ALA A 69 19.10 3.13 -5.61
CA ALA A 69 20.31 3.88 -5.91
C ALA A 69 20.53 4.02 -7.43
N GLN A 70 20.31 2.96 -8.20
CA GLN A 70 20.46 2.95 -9.65
C GLN A 70 19.46 3.90 -10.34
N ILE A 71 18.20 3.88 -9.93
CA ILE A 71 17.17 4.79 -10.50
C ILE A 71 17.44 6.23 -10.08
N THR A 72 17.87 6.46 -8.84
CA THR A 72 18.25 7.81 -8.39
C THR A 72 19.42 8.37 -9.22
N GLU A 73 20.41 7.55 -9.52
CA GLU A 73 21.52 7.96 -10.39
C GLU A 73 21.06 8.23 -11.82
N ALA A 74 20.16 7.41 -12.37
CA ALA A 74 19.57 7.64 -13.68
C ALA A 74 18.82 8.99 -13.76
N ALA A 75 18.07 9.37 -12.72
CA ALA A 75 17.42 10.67 -12.63
C ALA A 75 18.42 11.82 -12.64
N LYS A 76 19.49 11.74 -11.85
CA LYS A 76 20.57 12.73 -11.80
C LYS A 76 21.26 12.90 -13.14
N LEU A 77 21.53 11.83 -13.86
CA LEU A 77 22.11 11.86 -15.20
C LEU A 77 21.20 12.56 -16.22
N GLU A 78 19.89 12.54 -15.99
CA GLU A 78 18.89 13.26 -16.80
C GLU A 78 18.61 14.68 -16.29
N GLY A 79 19.29 15.13 -15.24
CA GLY A 79 19.29 16.50 -14.77
C GLY A 79 18.19 16.87 -13.76
N PHE A 80 17.61 15.90 -13.05
CA PHE A 80 16.64 16.14 -12.00
C PHE A 80 16.83 15.21 -10.80
N ASP A 81 16.30 15.63 -9.66
CA ASP A 81 16.29 14.84 -8.44
C ASP A 81 14.93 14.15 -8.23
N ILE A 82 14.97 13.01 -7.55
CA ILE A 82 13.79 12.30 -7.08
C ILE A 82 13.92 12.00 -5.60
N ASP A 83 12.80 12.07 -4.89
CA ASP A 83 12.68 11.67 -3.50
C ASP A 83 11.96 10.33 -3.38
N TRP A 84 12.37 9.56 -2.41
CA TRP A 84 11.75 8.29 -2.05
C TRP A 84 10.97 8.45 -0.75
N VAL A 85 9.75 7.95 -0.74
CA VAL A 85 8.87 8.04 0.41
C VAL A 85 8.22 6.69 0.67
N ASP A 86 7.99 6.39 1.93
CA ASP A 86 7.16 5.26 2.30
C ASP A 86 5.69 5.61 2.06
N ALA A 87 4.94 4.69 1.47
CA ALA A 87 3.54 4.87 1.16
C ALA A 87 2.67 3.80 1.84
N GLY A 88 1.52 4.22 2.36
CA GLY A 88 0.57 3.32 3.00
C GLY A 88 -0.38 2.61 2.04
N GLY A 89 -0.26 2.85 0.72
CA GLY A 89 -0.99 2.13 -0.32
C GLY A 89 -0.32 0.80 -0.67
N ALA A 90 -1.07 -0.07 -1.33
CA ALA A 90 -0.55 -1.31 -1.91
C ALA A 90 -0.71 -1.29 -3.44
N SER A 91 0.19 -1.97 -4.12
CA SER A 91 0.17 -2.17 -5.57
C SER A 91 0.49 -3.63 -5.90
N ASP A 92 0.49 -3.97 -7.17
CA ASP A 92 0.95 -5.29 -7.63
C ASP A 92 2.42 -5.56 -7.27
N GLY A 93 3.20 -4.51 -7.02
CA GLY A 93 4.56 -4.60 -6.53
C GLY A 93 4.69 -5.36 -5.21
N ASN A 94 3.68 -5.28 -4.33
CA ASN A 94 3.66 -6.02 -3.07
C ASN A 94 3.68 -7.54 -3.31
N HIS A 95 2.96 -8.05 -4.32
CA HIS A 95 2.96 -9.47 -4.67
C HIS A 95 4.29 -9.94 -5.27
N MET A 96 4.94 -9.07 -6.06
CA MET A 96 6.27 -9.37 -6.60
C MET A 96 7.32 -9.40 -5.48
N ALA A 97 7.26 -8.46 -4.54
CA ALA A 97 8.15 -8.43 -3.38
C ALA A 97 7.94 -9.65 -2.47
N GLU A 98 6.69 -10.11 -2.29
CA GLU A 98 6.38 -11.36 -1.58
C GLU A 98 7.04 -12.57 -2.24
N ALA A 99 7.12 -12.58 -3.57
CA ALA A 99 7.83 -13.61 -4.33
C ALA A 99 9.37 -13.47 -4.27
N GLY A 100 9.90 -12.50 -3.53
CA GLY A 100 11.32 -12.30 -3.31
C GLY A 100 12.03 -11.43 -4.36
N LEU A 101 11.28 -10.76 -5.22
CA LEU A 101 11.87 -9.85 -6.21
C LEU A 101 12.17 -8.48 -5.58
N PRO A 102 13.27 -7.80 -5.96
CA PRO A 102 13.46 -6.40 -5.65
C PRO A 102 12.47 -5.57 -6.48
N VAL A 103 11.70 -4.72 -5.81
CA VAL A 103 10.64 -3.95 -6.45
C VAL A 103 10.71 -2.49 -6.03
N ILE A 104 10.47 -1.62 -6.98
CA ILE A 104 10.21 -0.19 -6.78
C ILE A 104 8.85 0.13 -7.41
N ASP A 105 8.08 0.93 -6.71
CA ASP A 105 6.79 1.45 -7.17
C ASP A 105 6.84 2.97 -7.32
N GLY A 106 5.86 3.56 -8.00
CA GLY A 106 5.72 5.01 -8.11
C GLY A 106 6.72 5.70 -9.04
N CYS A 107 7.35 4.99 -9.98
CA CYS A 107 8.30 5.58 -10.93
C CYS A 107 7.63 6.38 -12.06
N GLY A 108 6.31 6.47 -12.08
CA GLY A 108 5.55 7.23 -13.08
C GLY A 108 5.58 8.75 -12.87
N PRO A 109 4.84 9.50 -13.71
CA PRO A 109 4.71 10.94 -13.61
C PRO A 109 4.14 11.39 -12.26
N ALA A 110 4.48 12.60 -11.82
CA ALA A 110 3.93 13.17 -10.61
C ALA A 110 2.46 13.54 -10.79
N GLY A 111 1.70 13.39 -9.73
CA GLY A 111 0.27 13.72 -9.68
C GLY A 111 -0.19 13.90 -8.25
N GLY A 112 -1.48 14.01 -8.05
CA GLY A 112 -2.03 14.16 -6.72
C GLY A 112 -3.54 14.06 -6.69
N GLU A 113 -4.10 14.23 -5.48
CA GLU A 113 -5.53 14.12 -5.18
C GLU A 113 -6.15 12.78 -5.63
N PHE A 114 -5.39 11.68 -5.43
CA PHE A 114 -5.79 10.34 -5.85
C PHE A 114 -7.18 9.95 -5.33
N HIS A 115 -7.93 9.24 -6.16
CA HIS A 115 -9.26 8.71 -5.84
C HIS A 115 -10.34 9.77 -5.62
N CYS A 116 -10.20 10.96 -6.20
CA CYS A 116 -11.25 11.98 -6.19
C CYS A 116 -11.39 12.65 -7.56
N ASP A 117 -12.50 13.41 -7.73
CA ASP A 117 -12.82 14.10 -9.00
C ASP A 117 -11.79 15.18 -9.39
N ARG A 118 -10.87 15.53 -8.50
CA ARG A 118 -9.80 16.51 -8.74
C ARG A 118 -8.45 15.85 -8.98
N GLU A 119 -8.43 14.53 -9.15
CA GLU A 119 -7.18 13.81 -9.47
C GLU A 119 -6.51 14.41 -10.70
N PHE A 120 -5.22 14.66 -10.61
CA PHE A 120 -4.46 15.31 -11.67
C PHE A 120 -3.11 14.64 -11.90
N LEU A 121 -2.62 14.78 -13.12
CA LEU A 121 -1.28 14.42 -13.57
C LEU A 121 -0.53 15.67 -14.00
N ARG A 122 0.73 15.80 -13.60
CA ARG A 122 1.64 16.83 -14.08
C ARG A 122 2.29 16.39 -15.38
N LEU A 123 1.84 16.98 -16.49
CA LEU A 123 2.32 16.63 -17.84
C LEU A 123 3.81 16.94 -18.07
N ASP A 124 4.34 17.97 -17.39
CA ASP A 124 5.75 18.35 -17.42
C ASP A 124 6.67 17.24 -16.90
N THR A 125 6.17 16.39 -16.01
CA THR A 125 6.96 15.29 -15.41
C THR A 125 6.94 14.00 -16.24
N VAL A 126 6.08 13.89 -17.24
CA VAL A 126 5.97 12.67 -18.06
C VAL A 126 7.27 12.37 -18.81
N GLU A 127 7.81 13.38 -19.52
CA GLU A 127 9.05 13.23 -20.25
C GLU A 127 10.24 12.94 -19.34
N GLU A 128 10.33 13.61 -18.20
CA GLU A 128 11.38 13.37 -17.20
C GLU A 128 11.40 11.90 -16.77
N ARG A 129 10.23 11.34 -16.44
CA ARG A 129 10.11 9.95 -15.99
C ARG A 129 10.42 8.95 -17.10
N ILE A 130 10.02 9.23 -18.34
CA ILE A 130 10.39 8.41 -19.51
C ILE A 130 11.91 8.39 -19.69
N ARG A 131 12.57 9.55 -19.64
CA ARG A 131 14.02 9.65 -19.77
C ARG A 131 14.75 8.90 -18.64
N MET A 132 14.29 9.06 -17.40
CA MET A 132 14.84 8.35 -16.23
C MET A 132 14.80 6.84 -16.42
N ILE A 133 13.63 6.29 -16.75
CA ILE A 133 13.48 4.83 -16.93
C ILE A 133 14.28 4.35 -18.13
N THR A 134 14.30 5.10 -19.23
CA THR A 134 15.12 4.77 -20.42
C THR A 134 16.60 4.75 -20.05
N ARG A 135 17.08 5.75 -19.29
CA ARG A 135 18.45 5.80 -18.80
C ARG A 135 18.76 4.59 -17.90
N PHE A 136 17.93 4.32 -16.92
CA PHE A 136 18.08 3.18 -16.04
C PHE A 136 18.22 1.87 -16.83
N LEU A 137 17.30 1.59 -17.77
CA LEU A 137 17.34 0.38 -18.59
C LEU A 137 18.58 0.31 -19.52
N SER A 138 19.22 1.42 -19.81
CA SER A 138 20.47 1.44 -20.59
C SER A 138 21.72 1.19 -19.76
N LEU A 139 21.62 1.19 -18.44
CA LEU A 139 22.73 0.98 -17.51
C LEU A 139 22.81 -0.46 -16.98
N ILE A 140 21.75 -1.23 -17.13
CA ILE A 140 21.65 -2.64 -16.74
C ILE A 140 21.73 -3.52 -18.00
#